data_a8103fe3ef45e23957b656790ab6d875
#
_entry.id   a8103fe3ef45e23957b656790ab6d875
#
_cell.length_a   1.000
_cell.length_b   1.000
_cell.length_c   1.000
_cell.angle_alpha   90.00
_cell.angle_beta   90.00
_cell.angle_gamma   90.00
#
_symmetry.space_group_name_H-M   'P 1'
#
loop_
_entity.id
_entity.type
_entity.pdbx_description
1 polymer ?
#
loop_
_entity_poly.entity_id
_entity_poly.type
_entity_poly.pdbx_seq_one_letter_code
_entity_poly.pdbx_strand_id
1 'polypeptide(L)' 'MNNLYTAVIKQDGDWWIGWIEEIPGVNCQEVSRDELLESLRITLREALEFNRRDAIAAAGGNYQEEQIAV' A
#
# COMPACT_ATOMS: atom_id res chain seq x y z
N MET A 1 -5.27 11.63 11.95
CA MET A 1 -3.82 11.45 11.77
C MET A 1 -3.53 11.01 10.34
N ASN A 2 -2.59 11.67 9.69
CA ASN A 2 -2.22 11.31 8.33
C ASN A 2 -1.24 10.14 8.36
N ASN A 3 -1.60 9.07 7.69
CA ASN A 3 -0.71 7.96 7.49
C ASN A 3 0.00 8.16 6.16
N LEU A 4 1.29 8.41 6.23
CA LEU A 4 2.10 8.58 5.04
C LEU A 4 2.88 7.29 4.77
N TYR A 5 2.92 6.92 3.52
CA TYR A 5 3.66 5.75 3.07
C TYR A 5 4.71 6.18 2.05
N THR A 6 5.74 5.40 1.94
CA THR A 6 6.89 5.71 1.10
C THR A 6 6.88 4.85 -0.14
N ALA A 7 6.82 5.48 -1.30
CA ALA A 7 6.97 4.79 -2.57
C ALA A 7 8.43 4.85 -2.99
N VAL A 8 8.98 3.71 -3.33
CA VAL A 8 10.26 3.62 -4.00
C VAL A 8 9.96 3.44 -5.48
N ILE A 9 10.40 4.38 -6.29
CA ILE A 9 10.11 4.36 -7.73
C ILE A 9 11.41 4.47 -8.51
N LYS A 10 11.45 3.82 -9.66
CA LYS A 10 12.60 3.89 -10.54
C LYS A 10 12.17 3.67 -11.99
N GLN A 11 12.96 4.18 -12.90
CA GLN A 11 12.76 3.91 -14.32
C GLN A 11 13.58 2.69 -14.71
N ASP A 12 12.95 1.79 -15.45
CA ASP A 12 13.56 0.56 -15.93
C ASP A 12 13.24 0.44 -17.41
N GLY A 13 14.17 0.87 -18.26
CA GLY A 13 13.93 0.96 -19.69
C GLY A 13 12.82 1.95 -19.98
N ASP A 14 11.78 1.49 -20.69
CA ASP A 14 10.62 2.32 -21.03
C ASP A 14 9.54 2.32 -19.95
N TRP A 15 9.76 1.61 -18.87
CA TRP A 15 8.79 1.45 -17.80
C TRP A 15 9.20 2.21 -16.56
N TRP A 16 8.21 2.65 -15.81
CA TRP A 16 8.38 3.11 -14.46
C TRP A 16 7.84 2.02 -13.53
N ILE A 17 8.67 1.60 -12.58
CA ILE A 17 8.30 0.57 -11.61
C ILE A 17 8.40 1.13 -10.20
N GLY A 18 7.60 0.60 -9.31
CA GLY A 18 7.64 1.07 -7.93
C GLY A 18 6.93 0.13 -6.98
N TRP A 19 7.21 0.35 -5.71
CA TRP A 19 6.61 -0.41 -4.62
C TRP A 19 6.51 0.45 -3.38
N ILE A 20 5.77 -0.03 -2.40
CA ILE A 20 5.60 0.67 -1.12
C ILE A 20 6.49 -0.01 -0.08
N GLU A 21 7.37 0.78 0.55
CA GLU A 21 8.33 0.26 1.53
C GLU A 21 7.64 -0.46 2.69
N GLU A 22 6.62 0.17 3.23
CA GLU A 22 5.99 -0.29 4.47
C GLU A 22 5.04 -1.47 4.28
N ILE A 23 4.56 -1.70 3.06
CA ILE A 23 3.55 -2.72 2.77
C ILE A 23 4.07 -3.66 1.69
N PRO A 24 4.56 -4.84 2.07
CA PRO A 24 5.02 -5.83 1.08
C PRO A 24 3.90 -6.23 0.12
N GLY A 25 4.26 -6.45 -1.13
CA GLY A 25 3.32 -6.91 -2.14
C GLY A 25 2.61 -5.82 -2.91
N VAL A 26 2.75 -4.56 -2.51
CA VAL A 26 2.21 -3.44 -3.28
C VAL A 26 3.28 -2.96 -4.25
N ASN A 27 3.16 -3.38 -5.51
CA ASN A 27 4.09 -2.98 -6.57
C ASN A 27 3.34 -2.80 -7.87
N CYS A 28 3.80 -1.86 -8.68
CA CYS A 28 3.14 -1.48 -9.93
C CYS A 28 4.18 -1.17 -11.00
N GLN A 29 3.71 -1.18 -12.24
CA GLN A 29 4.51 -0.86 -13.41
C GLN A 29 3.64 -0.05 -14.36
N GLU A 30 4.12 1.11 -14.79
CA GLU A 30 3.38 2.00 -15.69
C GLU A 30 4.32 2.66 -16.67
N VAL A 31 3.75 3.29 -17.69
CA VAL A 31 4.56 3.93 -18.74
C VAL A 31 5.04 5.32 -18.36
N SER A 32 4.50 5.93 -17.30
CA SER A 32 4.94 7.24 -16.84
C SER A 32 5.01 7.26 -15.31
N ARG A 33 5.78 8.23 -14.79
CA ARG A 33 5.93 8.44 -13.36
C ARG A 33 4.59 8.78 -12.71
N ASP A 34 3.82 9.68 -13.32
CA ASP A 34 2.55 10.12 -12.74
C ASP A 34 1.52 8.99 -12.71
N GLU A 35 1.46 8.19 -13.76
CA GLU A 35 0.60 7.01 -13.78
C GLU A 35 1.02 5.99 -12.73
N LEU A 36 2.33 5.80 -12.54
CA LEU A 36 2.83 4.89 -11.51
C LEU A 36 2.40 5.33 -10.12
N LEU A 37 2.55 6.62 -9.80
CA LEU A 37 2.17 7.13 -8.49
C LEU A 37 0.68 6.95 -8.23
N GLU A 38 -0.15 7.19 -9.24
CA GLU A 38 -1.59 6.99 -9.11
C GLU A 38 -1.94 5.51 -8.92
N SER A 39 -1.31 4.63 -9.69
CA SER A 39 -1.52 3.19 -9.54
C SER A 39 -1.08 2.69 -8.16
N LEU A 40 0.05 3.18 -7.67
CA LEU A 40 0.52 2.81 -6.33
C LEU A 40 -0.44 3.29 -5.25
N ARG A 41 -0.98 4.50 -5.40
CA ARG A 41 -1.94 5.04 -4.44
C ARG A 41 -3.20 4.17 -4.37
N ILE A 42 -3.74 3.79 -5.52
CA ILE A 42 -4.94 2.96 -5.59
C ILE A 42 -4.68 1.57 -5.03
N THR A 43 -3.60 0.94 -5.47
CA THR A 43 -3.23 -0.41 -5.03
C THR A 43 -2.94 -0.46 -3.54
N LEU A 44 -2.27 0.58 -3.00
CA LEU A 44 -2.01 0.69 -1.58
C LEU A 44 -3.30 0.79 -0.78
N ARG A 45 -4.23 1.63 -1.23
CA ARG A 45 -5.52 1.78 -0.55
C ARG A 45 -6.27 0.45 -0.49
N GLU A 46 -6.29 -0.29 -1.61
CA GLU A 46 -6.93 -1.59 -1.66
C GLU A 46 -6.24 -2.61 -0.73
N ALA A 47 -4.91 -2.61 -0.72
CA ALA A 47 -4.15 -3.50 0.14
C ALA A 47 -4.39 -3.23 1.63
N LEU A 48 -4.43 -1.96 2.01
CA LEU A 48 -4.70 -1.57 3.40
C LEU A 48 -6.09 -2.00 3.83
N GLU A 49 -7.09 -1.82 2.95
CA GLU A 49 -8.45 -2.26 3.26
C GLU A 49 -8.53 -3.78 3.36
N PHE A 50 -7.88 -4.48 2.47
CA PHE A 50 -7.82 -5.94 2.52
C PHE A 50 -7.17 -6.42 3.83
N ASN A 51 -6.03 -5.84 4.19
CA ASN A 51 -5.32 -6.20 5.40
C ASN A 51 -6.16 -5.94 6.65
N ARG A 52 -6.90 -4.83 6.66
CA ARG A 52 -7.78 -4.51 7.76
C ARG A 52 -8.89 -5.55 7.90
N ARG A 53 -9.56 -5.89 6.81
CA ARG A 53 -10.61 -6.90 6.82
C ARG A 53 -10.09 -8.26 7.25
N ASP A 54 -8.92 -8.63 6.75
CA ASP A 54 -8.30 -9.90 7.08
C ASP A 54 -7.97 -10.00 8.56
N ALA A 55 -7.42 -8.92 9.13
CA ALA A 55 -7.09 -8.86 10.55
C ALA A 55 -8.35 -8.99 11.43
N ILE A 56 -9.41 -8.30 11.06
CA ILE A 56 -10.69 -8.35 11.79
C ILE A 56 -11.30 -9.75 11.69
N ALA A 57 -11.28 -10.34 10.51
CA ALA A 57 -11.80 -11.69 10.31
C ALA A 57 -11.02 -12.71 11.14
N ALA A 58 -9.71 -12.56 11.22
CA ALA A 58 -8.86 -13.44 12.02
C ALA A 58 -9.15 -13.33 13.52
N ALA A 59 -9.54 -12.14 13.99
CA ALA A 59 -9.86 -11.93 15.39
C ALA A 59 -11.18 -12.60 15.80
N GLY A 60 -12.13 -12.71 14.86
CA GLY A 60 -13.45 -13.23 15.15
C GLY A 60 -14.28 -12.22 15.94
N GLY A 61 -14.88 -12.64 17.05
CA GLY A 61 -15.64 -11.75 17.91
C GLY A 61 -14.82 -11.26 19.09
N ASN A 62 -15.36 -10.29 19.82
CA ASN A 62 -14.76 -9.81 21.08
C ASN A 62 -13.37 -9.23 20.90
N TYR A 63 -13.14 -8.46 19.85
CA TYR A 63 -11.87 -7.80 19.65
C TYR A 63 -11.96 -6.30 19.97
N GLN A 64 -10.82 -5.71 20.16
CA GLN A 64 -10.67 -4.26 20.28
C GLN A 64 -9.62 -3.80 19.27
N GLU A 65 -9.79 -2.62 18.75
CA GLU A 65 -8.80 -1.98 17.87
C GLU A 65 -8.11 -0.87 18.65
N GLU A 66 -6.79 -0.88 18.64
CA GLU A 66 -5.96 0.14 19.28
C GLU A 66 -4.96 0.67 18.29
N GLN A 67 -4.75 1.97 18.29
CA GLN A 67 -3.74 2.59 17.44
C GLN A 67 -2.43 2.64 18.19
N ILE A 68 -1.35 2.26 17.52
CA ILE A 68 -0.02 2.24 18.10
C ILE A 68 0.85 3.20 17.32
N ALA A 69 1.42 4.17 18.00
CA ALA A 69 2.38 5.10 17.41
C ALA A 69 3.79 4.50 17.50
N VAL A 70 4.57 4.67 16.45
CA VAL A 70 5.96 4.22 16.41
C VAL A 70 6.92 5.37 16.14
#